data_c6e30581709730955400f869b20a6b8f
#
_entry.id   c6e30581709730955400f869b20a6b8f
#
_cell.length_a   1.000
_cell.length_b   1.000
_cell.length_c   1.000
_cell.angle_alpha   90.00
_cell.angle_beta   90.00
_cell.angle_gamma   90.00
#
_symmetry.space_group_name_H-M   'P 1'
#
loop_
_entity.id
_entity.type
_entity.pdbx_description
1 polymer ?
#
loop_
_entity_poly.entity_id
_entity_poly.type
_entity_poly.pdbx_seq_one_letter_code
_entity_poly.pdbx_strand_id
1 'polypeptide(L)'
;MVVSRDMSKTETNVLNLIINRATFEEPIKAEKIRQETGLSKRNLEEVIESLRVDFKHPIVAKKTQPSGYYLPKNEEERQAGLAPYRRQILTEQKNLAAVMAVDLDDYWKSA
;
A
#
# COMPACT_ATOMS: atom_id res chain seq x y z
N MET A 1 -17.46 11.18 -1.12
CA MET A 1 -17.35 11.81 -2.43
C MET A 1 -17.52 10.78 -3.53
N VAL A 2 -18.32 11.10 -4.51
CA VAL A 2 -18.51 10.20 -5.65
C VAL A 2 -17.39 10.42 -6.66
N VAL A 3 -16.78 9.32 -7.13
CA VAL A 3 -15.78 9.41 -8.17
C VAL A 3 -16.48 9.81 -9.47
N SER A 4 -16.02 10.88 -10.11
CA SER A 4 -16.65 11.44 -11.28
C SER A 4 -16.13 10.86 -12.61
N ARG A 5 -15.07 10.07 -12.57
CA ARG A 5 -14.48 9.47 -13.77
C ARG A 5 -14.57 7.95 -13.74
N ASP A 6 -14.60 7.36 -14.91
CA ASP A 6 -14.52 5.91 -15.04
C ASP A 6 -13.07 5.45 -14.90
N MET A 7 -12.89 4.18 -14.55
CA MET A 7 -11.58 3.58 -14.53
C MET A 7 -10.98 3.55 -15.93
N SER A 8 -9.70 3.88 -16.03
CA SER A 8 -8.97 3.76 -17.28
C SER A 8 -8.77 2.29 -17.65
N LYS A 9 -8.41 2.04 -18.90
CA LYS A 9 -8.08 0.69 -19.36
C LYS A 9 -6.93 0.09 -18.57
N THR A 10 -5.93 0.90 -18.27
CA THR A 10 -4.77 0.47 -17.47
C THR A 10 -5.19 0.09 -16.06
N GLU A 11 -6.00 0.92 -15.41
CA GLU A 11 -6.53 0.64 -14.07
C GLU A 11 -7.35 -0.65 -14.06
N THR A 12 -8.21 -0.83 -15.06
CA THR A 12 -9.01 -2.04 -15.19
C THR A 12 -8.14 -3.27 -15.39
N ASN A 13 -7.11 -3.19 -16.22
CA ASN A 13 -6.21 -4.31 -16.46
C ASN A 13 -5.46 -4.72 -15.19
N VAL A 14 -4.93 -3.76 -14.43
CA VAL A 14 -4.24 -4.04 -13.18
C VAL A 14 -5.18 -4.68 -12.17
N LEU A 15 -6.37 -4.11 -12.02
CA LEU A 15 -7.36 -4.66 -11.09
C LEU A 15 -7.74 -6.10 -11.44
N ASN A 16 -7.97 -6.37 -12.73
CA ASN A 16 -8.33 -7.72 -13.20
C ASN A 16 -7.22 -8.73 -12.94
N LEU A 17 -5.96 -8.35 -13.09
CA LEU A 17 -4.85 -9.24 -12.76
C LEU A 17 -4.87 -9.62 -11.29
N ILE A 18 -5.13 -8.66 -10.41
CA ILE A 18 -5.18 -8.92 -8.97
C ILE A 18 -6.39 -9.78 -8.63
N ILE A 19 -7.57 -9.45 -9.16
CA ILE A 19 -8.78 -10.22 -8.88
C ILE A 19 -8.64 -11.68 -9.33
N ASN A 20 -8.09 -11.88 -10.53
CA ASN A 20 -8.08 -13.21 -11.16
C ASN A 20 -6.94 -14.10 -10.71
N ARG A 21 -5.83 -13.53 -10.24
CA ARG A 21 -4.60 -14.29 -10.00
C ARG A 21 -4.07 -14.23 -8.58
N ALA A 22 -4.61 -13.35 -7.73
CA ALA A 22 -4.04 -13.14 -6.40
C ALA A 22 -4.99 -13.56 -5.30
N THR A 23 -4.42 -14.16 -4.25
CA THR A 23 -5.12 -14.46 -3.00
C THR A 23 -4.22 -14.01 -1.85
N PHE A 24 -4.75 -14.05 -0.63
CA PHE A 24 -3.94 -13.76 0.56
C PHE A 24 -2.76 -14.72 0.66
N GLU A 25 -2.98 -16.00 0.36
CA GLU A 25 -1.93 -17.04 0.44
C GLU A 25 -0.94 -16.93 -0.72
N GLU A 26 -1.41 -16.51 -1.88
CA GLU A 26 -0.59 -16.37 -3.08
C GLU A 26 -0.83 -15.02 -3.74
N PRO A 27 -0.30 -13.93 -3.15
CA PRO A 27 -0.44 -12.61 -3.75
C PRO A 27 0.35 -12.51 -5.06
N ILE A 28 -0.06 -11.58 -5.93
CA ILE A 28 0.66 -11.34 -7.17
C ILE A 28 1.76 -10.30 -6.97
N LYS A 29 2.96 -10.62 -7.41
CA LYS A 29 4.11 -9.70 -7.26
C LYS A 29 3.99 -8.52 -8.21
N ALA A 30 4.46 -7.36 -7.76
CA ALA A 30 4.50 -6.14 -8.57
C ALA A 30 5.23 -6.38 -9.89
N GLU A 31 6.34 -7.12 -9.86
CA GLU A 31 7.12 -7.45 -11.06
C GLU A 31 6.27 -8.19 -12.10
N LYS A 32 5.42 -9.11 -11.65
CA LYS A 32 4.55 -9.87 -12.56
C LYS A 32 3.53 -8.97 -13.22
N ILE A 33 2.92 -8.07 -12.44
CA ILE A 33 1.98 -7.10 -12.99
C ILE A 33 2.69 -6.21 -14.01
N ARG A 34 3.88 -5.74 -13.69
CA ARG A 34 4.66 -4.88 -14.57
C ARG A 34 5.06 -5.59 -15.86
N GLN A 35 5.42 -6.87 -15.80
CA GLN A 35 5.74 -7.65 -16.97
C GLN A 35 4.57 -7.75 -17.94
N GLU A 36 3.36 -7.89 -17.42
CA GLU A 36 2.17 -8.06 -18.24
C GLU A 36 1.54 -6.75 -18.69
N THR A 37 1.79 -5.64 -18.00
CA THR A 37 1.20 -4.35 -18.35
C THR A 37 2.19 -3.38 -19.00
N GLY A 38 3.47 -3.63 -18.86
CA GLY A 38 4.50 -2.71 -19.35
C GLY A 38 4.69 -1.47 -18.48
N LEU A 39 4.05 -1.41 -17.31
CA LEU A 39 4.15 -0.25 -16.43
C LEU A 39 5.50 -0.19 -15.73
N SER A 40 5.99 1.03 -15.49
CA SER A 40 7.12 1.26 -14.60
C SER A 40 6.68 1.04 -13.15
N LYS A 41 7.63 0.90 -12.25
CA LYS A 41 7.34 0.77 -10.82
C LYS A 41 6.50 1.95 -10.33
N ARG A 42 6.91 3.16 -10.68
CA ARG A 42 6.21 4.39 -10.26
C ARG A 42 4.78 4.43 -10.81
N ASN A 43 4.60 4.12 -12.09
CA ASN A 43 3.27 4.15 -12.69
C ASN A 43 2.36 3.08 -12.09
N LEU A 44 2.90 1.90 -11.78
CA LEU A 44 2.11 0.88 -11.10
C LEU A 44 1.66 1.36 -9.70
N GLU A 45 2.56 1.97 -8.93
CA GLU A 45 2.22 2.52 -7.62
C GLU A 45 1.12 3.58 -7.71
N GLU A 46 1.18 4.44 -8.72
CA GLU A 46 0.15 5.45 -8.97
C GLU A 46 -1.20 4.81 -9.33
N VAL A 47 -1.19 3.76 -10.14
CA VAL A 47 -2.41 3.02 -10.49
C VAL A 47 -3.02 2.37 -9.25
N ILE A 48 -2.20 1.72 -8.43
CA ILE A 48 -2.68 1.09 -7.19
C ILE A 48 -3.29 2.13 -6.25
N GLU A 49 -2.64 3.28 -6.09
CA GLU A 49 -3.18 4.37 -5.25
C GLU A 49 -4.53 4.84 -5.76
N SER A 50 -4.65 5.04 -7.07
CA SER A 50 -5.91 5.45 -7.70
C SER A 50 -7.01 4.42 -7.45
N LEU A 51 -6.71 3.15 -7.62
CA LEU A 51 -7.67 2.07 -7.37
C LEU A 51 -8.14 2.05 -5.91
N ARG A 52 -7.24 2.34 -4.96
CA ARG A 52 -7.60 2.40 -3.53
C ARG A 52 -8.40 3.63 -3.17
N VAL A 53 -7.91 4.79 -3.57
CA VAL A 53 -8.42 6.09 -3.08
C VAL A 53 -9.62 6.54 -3.90
N ASP A 54 -9.52 6.50 -5.22
CA ASP A 54 -10.57 7.00 -6.11
C ASP A 54 -11.70 5.98 -6.29
N PHE A 55 -11.36 4.72 -6.44
CA PHE A 55 -12.34 3.67 -6.77
C PHE A 55 -12.67 2.73 -5.62
N LYS A 56 -12.04 2.93 -4.45
CA LYS A 56 -12.36 2.20 -3.21
C LYS A 56 -12.16 0.68 -3.27
N HIS A 57 -11.20 0.23 -4.07
CA HIS A 57 -10.81 -1.19 -4.06
C HIS A 57 -9.81 -1.44 -2.94
N PRO A 58 -10.08 -2.38 -2.03
CA PRO A 58 -9.24 -2.59 -0.84
C PRO A 58 -7.99 -3.43 -1.13
N ILE A 59 -7.17 -2.98 -2.06
CA ILE A 59 -5.95 -3.68 -2.44
C ILE A 59 -4.93 -3.57 -1.31
N VAL A 60 -4.40 -4.70 -0.87
CA VAL A 60 -3.37 -4.76 0.16
C VAL A 60 -2.06 -5.24 -0.46
N ALA A 61 -0.96 -4.58 -0.11
CA ALA A 61 0.37 -5.03 -0.47
C ALA A 61 0.95 -5.79 0.72
N LYS A 62 0.96 -7.13 0.63
CA LYS A 62 1.41 -8.00 1.71
C LYS A 62 2.94 -7.92 1.80
N LYS A 63 3.46 -7.59 2.97
CA LYS A 63 4.90 -7.42 3.19
C LYS A 63 5.60 -8.72 3.58
N THR A 64 4.90 -9.64 4.24
CA THR A 64 5.48 -10.94 4.63
C THR A 64 5.46 -11.91 3.45
N GLN A 65 6.38 -12.86 3.46
CA GLN A 65 6.45 -13.84 2.37
C GLN A 65 5.30 -14.85 2.43
N PRO A 66 4.73 -15.21 1.30
CA PRO A 66 4.99 -14.63 -0.03
C PRO A 66 4.38 -13.23 -0.15
N SER A 67 5.18 -12.27 -0.59
CA SER A 67 4.76 -10.87 -0.69
C SER A 67 4.10 -10.56 -2.04
N GLY A 68 3.31 -9.49 -2.08
CA GLY A 68 2.64 -9.05 -3.29
C GLY A 68 1.29 -8.42 -3.02
N TYR A 69 0.58 -8.09 -4.08
CA TYR A 69 -0.75 -7.49 -3.98
C TYR A 69 -1.83 -8.55 -3.93
N TYR A 70 -2.89 -8.29 -3.16
CA TYR A 70 -4.08 -9.13 -3.13
C TYR A 70 -5.30 -8.30 -2.71
N LEU A 71 -6.48 -8.85 -2.96
CA LEU A 71 -7.73 -8.29 -2.47
C LEU A 71 -8.24 -9.20 -1.35
N PRO A 72 -8.34 -8.71 -0.11
CA PRO A 72 -8.80 -9.53 1.01
C PRO A 72 -10.26 -9.95 0.80
N LYS A 73 -10.58 -11.18 1.14
CA LYS A 73 -11.93 -11.74 1.02
C LYS A 73 -12.73 -11.57 2.31
N ASN A 74 -12.05 -11.27 3.41
CA ASN A 74 -12.68 -11.08 4.71
C ASN A 74 -11.83 -10.13 5.55
N GLU A 75 -12.36 -9.77 6.72
CA GLU A 75 -11.70 -8.81 7.60
C GLU A 75 -10.40 -9.36 8.19
N GLU A 76 -10.35 -10.67 8.43
CA GLU A 76 -9.13 -11.31 8.95
C GLU A 76 -7.97 -11.16 7.97
N GLU A 77 -8.19 -11.42 6.69
CA GLU A 77 -7.16 -11.24 5.65
C GLU A 77 -6.75 -9.79 5.51
N ARG A 78 -7.70 -8.87 5.59
CA ARG A 78 -7.41 -7.43 5.52
C ARG A 78 -6.52 -7.00 6.67
N GLN A 79 -6.90 -7.34 7.90
CA GLN A 79 -6.15 -6.93 9.09
C GLN A 79 -4.77 -7.58 9.15
N ALA A 80 -4.65 -8.84 8.76
CA ALA A 80 -3.36 -9.52 8.73
C ALA A 80 -2.38 -8.82 7.80
N GLY A 81 -2.83 -8.41 6.62
CA GLY A 81 -1.96 -7.71 5.66
C GLY A 81 -1.62 -6.29 6.07
N LEU A 82 -2.50 -5.61 6.82
CA LEU A 82 -2.29 -4.23 7.25
C LEU A 82 -1.48 -4.11 8.55
N ALA A 83 -1.35 -5.18 9.32
CA ALA A 83 -0.68 -5.11 10.62
C ALA A 83 0.75 -4.56 10.56
N PRO A 84 1.62 -4.97 9.61
CA PRO A 84 2.96 -4.39 9.51
C PRO A 84 2.95 -2.89 9.26
N TYR A 85 2.00 -2.40 8.46
CA TYR A 85 1.87 -0.97 8.17
C TYR A 85 1.46 -0.18 9.40
N ARG A 86 0.53 -0.72 10.18
CA ARG A 86 0.10 -0.07 11.43
C ARG A 86 1.25 0.05 12.41
N ARG A 87 2.05 -1.01 12.56
CA ARG A 87 3.22 -0.99 13.44
C ARG A 87 4.24 0.05 12.98
N GLN A 88 4.49 0.12 11.67
CA GLN A 88 5.42 1.09 11.11
C GLN A 88 4.95 2.52 11.35
N ILE A 89 3.67 2.81 11.11
CA ILE A 89 3.10 4.14 11.32
C ILE A 89 3.22 4.54 12.79
N LEU A 90 2.90 3.65 13.72
CA LEU A 90 2.99 3.93 15.15
C LEU A 90 4.44 4.21 15.56
N THR A 91 5.39 3.44 15.03
CA THR A 91 6.81 3.66 15.29
C THR A 91 7.28 5.01 14.75
N GLU A 92 6.86 5.35 13.55
CA GLU A 92 7.22 6.64 12.93
C GLU A 92 6.63 7.80 13.72
N GLN A 93 5.38 7.69 14.16
CA GLN A 93 4.75 8.71 15.00
C GLN A 93 5.49 8.90 16.33
N LYS A 94 5.91 7.81 16.95
CA LYS A 94 6.68 7.85 18.19
C LYS A 94 8.02 8.56 17.99
N ASN A 95 8.72 8.23 16.92
CA ASN A 95 10.01 8.84 16.61
C ASN A 95 9.85 10.33 16.28
N LEU A 96 8.83 10.68 15.50
CA LEU A 96 8.54 12.07 15.18
C LEU A 96 8.28 12.88 16.45
N ALA A 97 7.44 12.35 17.32
CA ALA A 97 7.12 13.02 18.58
C ALA A 97 8.36 13.21 19.46
N ALA A 98 9.23 12.20 19.52
CA ALA A 98 10.45 12.28 20.31
C ALA A 98 11.38 13.38 19.80
N VAL A 99 11.57 13.47 18.49
CA VAL A 99 12.41 14.50 17.88
C VAL A 99 11.81 15.91 18.10
N MET A 100 10.51 16.03 17.92
CA MET A 100 9.81 17.31 18.07
C MET A 100 9.79 17.80 19.52
N ALA A 101 9.88 16.91 20.49
CA ALA A 101 9.80 17.25 21.90
C ALA A 101 11.11 17.82 22.47
N VAL A 102 12.23 17.64 21.76
CA VAL A 102 13.53 18.12 22.23
C VAL A 102 13.64 19.63 22.08
N ASP A 103 13.99 20.31 23.17
CA ASP A 103 14.32 21.72 23.15
C ASP A 103 15.76 21.87 22.60
N LEU A 104 15.89 22.43 21.40
CA LEU A 104 17.18 22.53 20.74
C LEU A 104 18.16 23.44 21.48
N ASP A 105 17.67 24.53 22.06
CA ASP A 105 18.53 25.44 22.81
C ASP A 105 19.14 24.76 24.04
N ASP A 106 18.31 24.05 24.79
CA ASP A 106 18.78 23.30 25.96
C ASP A 106 19.71 22.17 25.55
N TYR A 107 19.39 21.47 24.46
CA TYR A 107 20.22 20.38 23.94
C TYR A 107 21.64 20.87 23.64
N TRP A 108 21.76 21.95 22.90
CA TRP A 108 23.07 22.49 22.50
C TRP A 108 23.85 23.13 23.64
N LYS A 109 23.16 23.65 24.62
CA LYS A 109 23.83 24.16 25.84
C LYS A 109 24.48 23.04 26.64
N SER A 110 23.88 21.83 26.60
CA SER A 110 24.36 20.66 27.34
C SER A 110 25.40 19.85 26.57
N ALA A 111 25.52 20.09 25.28
CA ALA A 111 26.39 19.30 24.43
C ALA A 111 27.86 19.73 24.55
#